data_cf8c8e7e07e343951e7bf0b887ca7467
#
_entry.id   cf8c8e7e07e343951e7bf0b887ca7467
#
_cell.length_a   1.000
_cell.length_b   1.000
_cell.length_c   1.000
_cell.angle_alpha   90.00
_cell.angle_beta   90.00
_cell.angle_gamma   90.00
#
_symmetry.space_group_name_H-M   'P 1'
#
loop_
_entity.id
_entity.type
_entity.pdbx_description
1 polymer ?
#
loop_
_entity_poly.entity_id
_entity_poly.type
_entity_poly.pdbx_seq_one_letter_code
_entity_poly.pdbx_strand_id
1 'polypeptide(L)'
;MQIKECDFFMRAANGMGTVSKLSGKRRKPWLLRDNKKFNEKTGKYERLPLGVFETKKEAETYRIAYFTNNLDMIKDTGIKIHKKKEKGITFEQVYNLWLKNKDVNDGTLTNYETQFKRSKKLHKMEINKINGILLQDIFYSLNLTNSTLRVLKSFWSMIFDFAILNDMCSKNYAKYLKTKTVEKGKKTSDRERVITYEELQTLWDNLNNHKTDKYRIIDMVLILCYTGLRISELLRVKRKDIFLKDYYFEVEKSKSKAGVRKVPIADKIIELFRGRYFSKDKFLWQRYDGLEYDYDSFDNHFRILFRDLGLSYHSLHDTRHTFATLLSDNVADKDAIIKMIGHSSYKITSDVYVHKNLKKLKEVVDEIK
;
A
#
# COMPACT_ATOMS: atom_id res chain seq x y z
N MET A 1 66.68 -43.68 24.62
CA MET A 1 65.41 -43.99 25.32
C MET A 1 64.38 -43.06 24.76
N GLN A 2 63.66 -43.53 23.71
CA GLN A 2 62.62 -42.73 23.04
C GLN A 2 61.33 -42.82 23.84
N ILE A 3 60.89 -41.69 24.33
CA ILE A 3 59.59 -41.57 24.99
C ILE A 3 58.52 -41.60 23.92
N LYS A 4 57.77 -42.70 23.83
CA LYS A 4 56.57 -42.79 23.00
C LYS A 4 55.53 -41.81 23.59
N GLU A 5 55.16 -40.76 22.82
CA GLU A 5 53.99 -39.95 23.09
C GLU A 5 52.74 -40.83 23.13
N CYS A 6 52.21 -41.08 24.31
CA CYS A 6 50.87 -41.66 24.45
C CYS A 6 49.84 -40.69 24.00
N ASP A 7 49.23 -40.93 22.83
CA ASP A 7 48.02 -40.25 22.38
C ASP A 7 46.87 -40.49 23.36
N PHE A 8 46.72 -39.63 24.35
CA PHE A 8 45.59 -39.62 25.26
C PHE A 8 44.40 -39.00 24.50
N PHE A 9 43.68 -39.83 23.74
CA PHE A 9 42.40 -39.41 23.15
C PHE A 9 41.33 -39.32 24.26
N MET A 10 41.23 -38.16 24.90
CA MET A 10 40.07 -37.89 25.74
C MET A 10 38.80 -37.91 24.88
N ARG A 11 37.80 -38.71 25.27
CA ARG A 11 36.50 -38.70 24.65
C ARG A 11 35.93 -37.25 24.77
N ALA A 12 35.41 -36.73 23.68
CA ALA A 12 34.76 -35.41 23.68
C ALA A 12 33.66 -35.35 24.76
N ALA A 13 33.61 -34.27 25.51
CA ALA A 13 32.51 -34.04 26.44
C ALA A 13 31.17 -34.05 25.70
N ASN A 14 30.12 -34.54 26.36
CA ASN A 14 28.78 -34.54 25.79
C ASN A 14 28.35 -33.12 25.44
N GLY A 15 27.76 -32.94 24.25
CA GLY A 15 27.30 -31.64 23.83
C GLY A 15 28.30 -30.84 22.97
N MET A 16 29.48 -31.36 22.65
CA MET A 16 30.52 -30.65 21.87
C MET A 16 30.60 -31.09 20.41
N GLY A 17 29.51 -31.54 19.82
CA GLY A 17 29.49 -31.96 18.42
C GLY A 17 30.34 -33.21 18.12
N THR A 18 30.61 -33.50 16.85
CA THR A 18 31.40 -34.68 16.42
C THR A 18 32.36 -34.35 15.31
N VAL A 19 33.61 -34.83 15.43
CA VAL A 19 34.62 -34.80 14.38
C VAL A 19 34.69 -36.20 13.77
N SER A 20 34.62 -36.31 12.46
CA SER A 20 34.70 -37.57 11.71
C SER A 20 35.52 -37.42 10.43
N LYS A 21 36.21 -38.49 10.03
CA LYS A 21 36.95 -38.52 8.77
C LYS A 21 36.02 -38.91 7.63
N LEU A 22 36.01 -38.12 6.57
CA LEU A 22 35.27 -38.42 5.34
C LEU A 22 36.04 -39.40 4.49
N SER A 23 35.36 -40.30 3.80
CA SER A 23 35.94 -41.28 2.87
C SER A 23 36.47 -40.64 1.58
N GLY A 24 37.39 -41.29 0.91
CA GLY A 24 38.00 -40.87 -0.37
C GLY A 24 39.22 -39.96 -0.23
N LYS A 25 39.94 -39.72 -1.35
CA LYS A 25 41.09 -38.80 -1.40
C LYS A 25 40.61 -37.35 -1.41
N ARG A 26 40.53 -36.72 -0.24
CA ARG A 26 40.08 -35.34 -0.06
C ARG A 26 41.20 -34.49 0.55
N ARG A 27 41.38 -33.27 0.04
CA ARG A 27 42.30 -32.28 0.60
C ARG A 27 41.96 -31.90 2.06
N LYS A 28 40.66 -31.90 2.40
CA LYS A 28 40.13 -31.61 3.73
C LYS A 28 39.24 -32.75 4.21
N PRO A 29 39.80 -33.82 4.75
CA PRO A 29 39.05 -35.03 5.04
C PRO A 29 38.30 -34.98 6.42
N TRP A 30 38.59 -34.02 7.27
CA TRP A 30 37.99 -33.98 8.60
C TRP A 30 36.77 -33.07 8.67
N LEU A 31 35.64 -33.63 9.04
CA LEU A 31 34.35 -32.94 9.13
C LEU A 31 33.91 -32.79 10.58
N LEU A 32 33.68 -31.57 11.01
CA LEU A 32 33.03 -31.25 12.28
C LEU A 32 31.52 -31.04 12.04
N ARG A 33 30.71 -31.71 12.83
CA ARG A 33 29.25 -31.53 12.88
C ARG A 33 28.80 -31.01 14.23
N ASP A 34 27.73 -30.21 14.23
CA ASP A 34 27.03 -29.73 15.42
C ASP A 34 26.34 -30.88 16.17
N ASN A 35 25.79 -30.57 17.33
CA ASN A 35 24.91 -31.47 18.05
C ASN A 35 23.66 -31.79 17.22
N LYS A 36 23.01 -32.91 17.53
CA LYS A 36 21.71 -33.24 16.90
C LYS A 36 20.69 -32.16 17.26
N LYS A 37 20.11 -31.52 16.26
CA LYS A 37 18.99 -30.57 16.40
C LYS A 37 17.81 -31.10 15.59
N PHE A 38 16.60 -30.91 16.12
CA PHE A 38 15.38 -31.26 15.38
C PHE A 38 15.20 -30.26 14.24
N ASN A 39 14.99 -30.78 13.04
CA ASN A 39 14.69 -29.99 11.86
C ASN A 39 13.18 -30.06 11.58
N GLU A 40 12.45 -28.99 11.89
CA GLU A 40 10.99 -28.93 11.71
C GLU A 40 10.55 -29.12 10.26
N LYS A 41 11.41 -28.81 9.28
CA LYS A 41 11.10 -28.97 7.85
C LYS A 41 11.17 -30.42 7.39
N THR A 42 12.07 -31.22 7.98
CA THR A 42 12.26 -32.63 7.59
C THR A 42 11.69 -33.61 8.60
N GLY A 43 11.24 -33.13 9.79
CA GLY A 43 10.74 -33.95 10.87
C GLY A 43 11.79 -34.88 11.50
N LYS A 44 13.09 -34.65 11.26
CA LYS A 44 14.18 -35.53 11.70
C LYS A 44 15.23 -34.78 12.54
N TYR A 45 15.89 -35.53 13.40
CA TYR A 45 17.08 -35.02 14.11
C TYR A 45 18.30 -35.08 13.19
N GLU A 46 18.85 -33.92 12.86
CA GLU A 46 20.00 -33.79 11.96
C GLU A 46 21.19 -33.17 12.67
N ARG A 47 22.41 -33.51 12.21
CA ARG A 47 23.67 -32.87 12.63
C ARG A 47 24.18 -31.98 11.52
N LEU A 48 24.11 -30.68 11.70
CA LEU A 48 24.58 -29.73 10.68
C LEU A 48 26.11 -29.71 10.62
N PRO A 49 26.73 -29.66 9.41
CA PRO A 49 28.16 -29.52 9.28
C PRO A 49 28.60 -28.09 9.67
N LEU A 50 29.56 -27.98 10.59
CA LEU A 50 30.17 -26.72 11.01
C LEU A 50 31.40 -26.34 10.19
N GLY A 51 32.15 -27.33 9.67
CA GLY A 51 33.30 -27.08 8.81
C GLY A 51 34.05 -28.35 8.40
N VAL A 52 34.93 -28.21 7.40
CA VAL A 52 35.87 -29.26 6.96
C VAL A 52 37.30 -28.77 7.11
N PHE A 53 38.19 -29.63 7.56
CA PHE A 53 39.57 -29.32 7.97
C PHE A 53 40.55 -30.26 7.33
N GLU A 54 41.80 -29.82 7.19
CA GLU A 54 42.89 -30.62 6.60
C GLU A 54 43.38 -31.70 7.58
N THR A 55 43.47 -31.36 8.85
CA THR A 55 43.93 -32.26 9.93
C THR A 55 42.83 -32.45 10.99
N LYS A 56 42.95 -33.57 11.74
CA LYS A 56 42.11 -33.86 12.90
C LYS A 56 42.31 -32.83 14.00
N LYS A 57 43.59 -32.42 14.22
CA LYS A 57 43.95 -31.42 15.20
C LYS A 57 43.29 -30.09 14.99
N GLU A 58 43.26 -29.60 13.72
CA GLU A 58 42.54 -28.38 13.36
C GLU A 58 41.04 -28.49 13.65
N ALA A 59 40.40 -29.61 13.29
CA ALA A 59 38.99 -29.84 13.53
C ALA A 59 38.66 -29.88 15.02
N GLU A 60 39.52 -30.47 15.85
CA GLU A 60 39.37 -30.54 17.31
C GLU A 60 39.60 -29.16 17.97
N THR A 61 40.65 -28.45 17.58
CA THR A 61 40.93 -27.09 18.07
C THR A 61 39.73 -26.15 17.73
N TYR A 62 39.22 -26.21 16.52
CA TYR A 62 38.06 -25.45 16.13
C TYR A 62 36.80 -25.85 16.90
N ARG A 63 36.59 -27.14 17.14
CA ARG A 63 35.50 -27.67 17.95
C ARG A 63 35.50 -27.05 19.37
N ILE A 64 36.64 -27.09 20.05
CA ILE A 64 36.77 -26.52 21.38
C ILE A 64 36.45 -25.02 21.36
N ALA A 65 37.07 -24.25 20.44
CA ALA A 65 36.85 -22.82 20.31
C ALA A 65 35.37 -22.47 20.03
N TYR A 66 34.71 -23.25 19.19
CA TYR A 66 33.30 -23.04 18.81
C TYR A 66 32.34 -23.31 19.96
N PHE A 67 32.49 -24.45 20.65
CA PHE A 67 31.56 -24.85 21.72
C PHE A 67 31.85 -24.16 23.04
N THR A 68 33.05 -23.59 23.25
CA THR A 68 33.37 -22.72 24.37
C THR A 68 33.09 -21.23 24.11
N ASN A 69 32.58 -20.90 22.93
CA ASN A 69 32.36 -19.53 22.47
C ASN A 69 33.61 -18.63 22.51
N ASN A 70 34.80 -19.24 22.38
CA ASN A 70 36.08 -18.55 22.43
C ASN A 70 36.83 -18.71 21.09
N LEU A 71 36.31 -18.05 20.02
CA LEU A 71 36.90 -18.10 18.71
C LEU A 71 38.23 -17.32 18.62
N ASP A 72 38.57 -16.53 19.59
CA ASP A 72 39.85 -15.83 19.65
C ASP A 72 41.05 -16.80 19.78
N MET A 73 40.83 -17.97 20.36
CA MET A 73 41.85 -19.03 20.47
C MET A 73 42.38 -19.53 19.11
N ILE A 74 41.70 -19.27 18.03
CA ILE A 74 42.07 -19.76 16.68
C ILE A 74 42.42 -18.63 15.69
N LYS A 75 42.43 -17.37 16.13
CA LYS A 75 42.74 -16.25 15.22
C LYS A 75 44.16 -16.35 14.62
N ASP A 76 45.13 -16.81 15.39
CA ASP A 76 46.52 -16.87 14.98
C ASP A 76 46.93 -18.26 14.46
N THR A 77 46.03 -19.24 14.40
CA THR A 77 46.34 -20.62 13.99
C THR A 77 46.26 -20.85 12.48
N GLY A 78 45.91 -19.86 11.68
CA GLY A 78 45.71 -20.01 10.22
C GLY A 78 44.53 -20.88 9.83
N ILE A 79 43.75 -21.38 10.77
CA ILE A 79 42.54 -22.19 10.53
C ILE A 79 41.47 -21.31 9.86
N LYS A 80 41.23 -21.50 8.58
CA LYS A 80 40.19 -20.76 7.86
C LYS A 80 38.81 -21.28 8.22
N ILE A 81 38.04 -20.45 8.87
CA ILE A 81 36.65 -20.73 9.22
C ILE A 81 35.82 -20.75 7.91
N HIS A 82 35.51 -21.92 7.40
CA HIS A 82 34.51 -22.04 6.34
C HIS A 82 33.12 -22.10 6.97
N LYS A 83 32.61 -20.94 7.44
CA LYS A 83 31.19 -20.83 7.72
C LYS A 83 30.43 -21.11 6.43
N LYS A 84 29.59 -22.16 6.42
CA LYS A 84 28.59 -22.32 5.36
C LYS A 84 27.77 -21.02 5.41
N LYS A 85 27.87 -20.17 4.38
CA LYS A 85 27.05 -18.96 4.32
C LYS A 85 25.60 -19.43 4.41
N GLU A 86 24.98 -19.24 5.56
CA GLU A 86 23.53 -19.34 5.64
C GLU A 86 22.99 -18.37 4.60
N LYS A 87 22.16 -18.85 3.69
CA LYS A 87 21.49 -17.98 2.74
C LYS A 87 20.64 -17.01 3.55
N GLY A 88 20.96 -15.74 3.46
CA GLY A 88 20.15 -14.70 4.10
C GLY A 88 18.72 -14.73 3.54
N ILE A 89 17.81 -14.24 4.32
CA ILE A 89 16.41 -14.13 3.91
C ILE A 89 16.28 -13.18 2.73
N THR A 90 15.52 -13.57 1.69
CA THR A 90 15.33 -12.76 0.48
C THR A 90 14.26 -11.70 0.68
N PHE A 91 14.28 -10.66 -0.14
CA PHE A 91 13.25 -9.61 -0.17
C PHE A 91 11.83 -10.20 -0.31
N GLU A 92 11.65 -11.18 -1.18
CA GLU A 92 10.37 -11.89 -1.38
C GLU A 92 9.92 -12.63 -0.12
N GLN A 93 10.83 -13.32 0.56
CA GLN A 93 10.52 -14.00 1.82
C GLN A 93 10.11 -13.01 2.91
N VAL A 94 10.80 -11.86 3.00
CA VAL A 94 10.45 -10.79 3.94
C VAL A 94 9.07 -10.20 3.61
N TYR A 95 8.78 -9.93 2.33
CA TYR A 95 7.47 -9.47 1.89
C TYR A 95 6.36 -10.43 2.30
N ASN A 96 6.53 -11.73 2.07
CA ASN A 96 5.54 -12.74 2.42
C ASN A 96 5.29 -12.82 3.94
N LEU A 97 6.34 -12.70 4.74
CA LEU A 97 6.22 -12.64 6.20
C LEU A 97 5.53 -11.36 6.66
N TRP A 98 5.89 -10.21 6.08
CA TRP A 98 5.28 -8.92 6.36
C TRP A 98 3.79 -8.92 6.02
N LEU A 99 3.41 -9.48 4.87
CA LEU A 99 2.02 -9.49 4.41
C LEU A 99 1.12 -10.34 5.30
N LYS A 100 1.62 -11.48 5.81
CA LYS A 100 0.86 -12.33 6.76
C LYS A 100 0.45 -11.62 8.05
N ASN A 101 1.20 -10.58 8.44
CA ASN A 101 0.95 -9.80 9.65
C ASN A 101 0.16 -8.50 9.36
N LYS A 102 -0.51 -8.40 8.19
CA LYS A 102 -1.29 -7.23 7.80
C LYS A 102 -2.76 -7.57 7.66
N ASP A 103 -3.57 -6.86 8.42
CA ASP A 103 -5.01 -6.78 8.21
C ASP A 103 -5.30 -5.52 7.39
N VAL A 104 -5.55 -5.68 6.10
CA VAL A 104 -5.77 -4.59 5.15
C VAL A 104 -6.93 -4.92 4.21
N ASN A 105 -7.63 -3.89 3.74
CA ASN A 105 -8.69 -4.07 2.76
C ASN A 105 -8.13 -4.45 1.36
N ASP A 106 -9.00 -5.02 0.50
CA ASP A 106 -8.65 -5.54 -0.82
C ASP A 106 -7.93 -4.51 -1.71
N GLY A 107 -8.35 -3.24 -1.70
CA GLY A 107 -7.71 -2.19 -2.49
C GLY A 107 -6.27 -1.88 -2.03
N THR A 108 -6.00 -1.99 -0.73
CA THR A 108 -4.64 -1.85 -0.20
C THR A 108 -3.80 -3.08 -0.55
N LEU A 109 -4.37 -4.27 -0.47
CA LEU A 109 -3.73 -5.53 -0.86
C LEU A 109 -3.33 -5.49 -2.34
N THR A 110 -4.24 -5.14 -3.23
CA THR A 110 -3.99 -4.98 -4.68
C THR A 110 -2.85 -3.98 -4.96
N ASN A 111 -2.81 -2.87 -4.20
CA ASN A 111 -1.70 -1.93 -4.31
C ASN A 111 -0.37 -2.56 -3.89
N TYR A 112 -0.32 -3.27 -2.76
CA TYR A 112 0.91 -3.94 -2.30
C TYR A 112 1.39 -4.98 -3.32
N GLU A 113 0.51 -5.79 -3.88
CA GLU A 113 0.85 -6.74 -4.94
C GLU A 113 1.40 -6.05 -6.19
N THR A 114 0.81 -4.92 -6.57
CA THR A 114 1.29 -4.11 -7.70
C THR A 114 2.71 -3.58 -7.45
N GLN A 115 2.98 -3.05 -6.24
CA GLN A 115 4.32 -2.58 -5.88
C GLN A 115 5.31 -3.74 -5.77
N PHE A 116 4.89 -4.89 -5.27
CA PHE A 116 5.70 -6.11 -5.23
C PHE A 116 6.08 -6.57 -6.65
N LYS A 117 5.13 -6.65 -7.58
CA LYS A 117 5.42 -6.97 -9.01
C LYS A 117 6.44 -6.01 -9.61
N ARG A 118 6.37 -4.71 -9.31
CA ARG A 118 7.35 -3.70 -9.74
C ARG A 118 8.75 -3.93 -9.13
N SER A 119 8.81 -4.59 -7.99
CA SER A 119 10.05 -4.91 -7.26
C SER A 119 10.75 -6.18 -7.73
N LYS A 120 10.41 -6.74 -8.89
CA LYS A 120 10.90 -8.06 -9.39
C LYS A 120 12.42 -8.22 -9.33
N LYS A 121 13.19 -7.15 -9.57
CA LYS A 121 14.66 -7.17 -9.48
C LYS A 121 15.18 -7.45 -8.07
N LEU A 122 14.39 -7.17 -7.02
CA LEU A 122 14.76 -7.38 -5.61
C LEU A 122 14.37 -8.77 -5.10
N HIS A 123 13.38 -9.44 -5.67
CA HIS A 123 12.74 -10.63 -5.11
C HIS A 123 13.73 -11.68 -4.59
N LYS A 124 14.72 -12.03 -5.41
CA LYS A 124 15.71 -13.09 -5.11
C LYS A 124 16.95 -12.58 -4.36
N MET A 125 17.03 -11.29 -4.08
CA MET A 125 18.17 -10.70 -3.36
C MET A 125 18.00 -10.88 -1.86
N GLU A 126 19.07 -11.24 -1.17
CA GLU A 126 19.09 -11.23 0.28
C GLU A 126 18.93 -9.80 0.80
N ILE A 127 17.99 -9.57 1.72
CA ILE A 127 17.61 -8.21 2.14
C ILE A 127 18.77 -7.44 2.78
N ASN A 128 19.65 -8.12 3.49
CA ASN A 128 20.84 -7.55 4.13
C ASN A 128 21.95 -7.15 3.12
N LYS A 129 21.86 -7.61 1.87
CA LYS A 129 22.79 -7.25 0.78
C LYS A 129 22.28 -6.10 -0.09
N ILE A 130 21.04 -5.69 0.07
CA ILE A 130 20.46 -4.55 -0.66
C ILE A 130 20.96 -3.27 0.00
N ASN A 131 21.85 -2.57 -0.69
CA ASN A 131 22.37 -1.27 -0.24
C ASN A 131 21.68 -0.08 -0.95
N GLY A 132 22.02 1.13 -0.50
CA GLY A 132 21.39 2.36 -1.02
C GLY A 132 21.68 2.64 -2.49
N ILE A 133 22.88 2.34 -2.98
CA ILE A 133 23.28 2.55 -4.38
C ILE A 133 22.46 1.61 -5.28
N LEU A 134 22.49 0.31 -5.00
CA LEU A 134 21.73 -0.69 -5.75
C LEU A 134 20.23 -0.36 -5.77
N LEU A 135 19.68 0.02 -4.62
CA LEU A 135 18.26 0.35 -4.52
C LEU A 135 17.90 1.62 -5.32
N GLN A 136 18.78 2.63 -5.32
CA GLN A 136 18.61 3.84 -6.12
C GLN A 136 18.70 3.57 -7.63
N ASP A 137 19.64 2.73 -8.05
CA ASP A 137 19.81 2.33 -9.45
C ASP A 137 18.58 1.58 -9.97
N ILE A 138 18.08 0.61 -9.19
CA ILE A 138 16.83 -0.10 -9.52
C ILE A 138 15.67 0.89 -9.60
N PHE A 139 15.55 1.80 -8.64
CA PHE A 139 14.49 2.80 -8.56
C PHE A 139 14.46 3.71 -9.81
N TYR A 140 15.63 4.16 -10.27
CA TYR A 140 15.74 4.97 -11.48
C TYR A 140 15.55 4.19 -12.78
N SER A 141 15.86 2.88 -12.79
CA SER A 141 15.64 2.02 -13.95
C SER A 141 14.16 1.75 -14.22
N LEU A 142 13.30 1.98 -13.22
CA LEU A 142 11.86 1.89 -13.39
C LEU A 142 11.37 3.18 -14.07
N ASN A 143 10.90 3.07 -15.30
CA ASN A 143 10.38 4.22 -16.05
C ASN A 143 8.96 4.58 -15.58
N LEU A 144 8.86 5.07 -14.33
CA LEU A 144 7.60 5.38 -13.65
C LEU A 144 7.54 6.88 -13.33
N THR A 145 6.31 7.40 -13.20
CA THR A 145 6.09 8.78 -12.74
C THR A 145 6.59 8.98 -11.30
N ASN A 146 6.95 10.23 -10.95
CA ASN A 146 7.41 10.55 -9.60
C ASN A 146 6.37 10.22 -8.52
N SER A 147 5.08 10.36 -8.81
CA SER A 147 4.01 9.96 -7.88
C SER A 147 4.02 8.45 -7.62
N THR A 148 4.12 7.65 -8.67
CA THR A 148 4.23 6.19 -8.57
C THR A 148 5.52 5.76 -7.85
N LEU A 149 6.64 6.43 -8.14
CA LEU A 149 7.91 6.20 -7.45
C LEU A 149 7.84 6.51 -5.96
N ARG A 150 7.10 7.55 -5.54
CA ARG A 150 6.87 7.84 -4.10
C ARG A 150 6.08 6.71 -3.42
N VAL A 151 5.06 6.16 -4.08
CA VAL A 151 4.30 5.02 -3.54
C VAL A 151 5.20 3.79 -3.41
N LEU A 152 6.02 3.49 -4.43
CA LEU A 152 6.98 2.38 -4.39
C LEU A 152 8.03 2.57 -3.29
N LYS A 153 8.58 3.78 -3.14
CA LYS A 153 9.50 4.12 -2.04
C LYS A 153 8.87 3.85 -0.68
N SER A 154 7.63 4.27 -0.49
CA SER A 154 6.89 4.03 0.76
C SER A 154 6.70 2.53 1.01
N PHE A 155 6.34 1.76 -0.02
CA PHE A 155 6.20 0.32 0.06
C PHE A 155 7.52 -0.36 0.44
N TRP A 156 8.64 -0.04 -0.23
CA TRP A 156 9.95 -0.58 0.14
C TRP A 156 10.34 -0.20 1.57
N SER A 157 10.04 1.05 1.98
CA SER A 157 10.33 1.48 3.35
C SER A 157 9.60 0.62 4.38
N MET A 158 8.33 0.27 4.15
CA MET A 158 7.58 -0.61 5.06
C MET A 158 8.20 -2.01 5.16
N ILE A 159 8.68 -2.57 4.05
CA ILE A 159 9.33 -3.89 4.04
C ILE A 159 10.65 -3.85 4.80
N PHE A 160 11.49 -2.82 4.56
CA PHE A 160 12.76 -2.66 5.28
C PHE A 160 12.56 -2.36 6.77
N ASP A 161 11.56 -1.57 7.16
CA ASP A 161 11.26 -1.31 8.58
C ASP A 161 10.82 -2.60 9.29
N PHE A 162 10.02 -3.44 8.62
CA PHE A 162 9.67 -4.77 9.13
C PHE A 162 10.91 -5.68 9.26
N ALA A 163 11.80 -5.66 8.27
CA ALA A 163 13.03 -6.45 8.29
C ALA A 163 13.96 -6.02 9.42
N ILE A 164 14.07 -4.72 9.71
CA ILE A 164 14.86 -4.21 10.83
C ILE A 164 14.26 -4.64 12.16
N LEU A 165 12.94 -4.51 12.32
CA LEU A 165 12.23 -4.91 13.55
C LEU A 165 12.42 -6.39 13.88
N ASN A 166 12.72 -7.24 12.89
CA ASN A 166 12.93 -8.68 13.03
C ASN A 166 14.39 -9.10 12.80
N ASP A 167 15.36 -8.21 12.98
CA ASP A 167 16.79 -8.47 12.88
C ASP A 167 17.29 -9.09 11.56
N MET A 168 16.52 -8.89 10.48
CA MET A 168 16.82 -9.43 9.14
C MET A 168 17.77 -8.52 8.34
N CYS A 169 17.80 -7.23 8.66
CA CYS A 169 18.77 -6.26 8.13
C CYS A 169 18.97 -5.11 9.13
N SER A 170 20.03 -4.32 8.92
CA SER A 170 20.43 -3.27 9.89
C SER A 170 19.99 -1.85 9.50
N LYS A 171 19.63 -1.60 8.22
CA LYS A 171 19.33 -0.25 7.73
C LYS A 171 18.21 -0.25 6.69
N ASN A 172 17.36 0.79 6.77
CA ASN A 172 16.35 1.06 5.76
C ASN A 172 16.85 2.10 4.76
N TYR A 173 17.43 1.65 3.66
CA TYR A 173 17.90 2.53 2.60
C TYR A 173 16.77 3.15 1.77
N ALA A 174 15.57 2.57 1.78
CA ALA A 174 14.44 3.10 1.02
C ALA A 174 14.03 4.50 1.49
N LYS A 175 14.20 4.85 2.76
CA LYS A 175 13.89 6.19 3.31
C LYS A 175 14.68 7.32 2.62
N TYR A 176 15.86 7.01 2.11
CA TYR A 176 16.79 8.00 1.54
C TYR A 176 16.73 8.07 0.00
N LEU A 177 15.91 7.26 -0.65
CA LEU A 177 15.77 7.30 -2.10
C LEU A 177 15.28 8.66 -2.58
N LYS A 178 15.92 9.16 -3.65
CA LYS A 178 15.55 10.41 -4.31
C LYS A 178 14.77 10.11 -5.58
N THR A 179 13.65 10.79 -5.79
CA THR A 179 12.97 10.79 -7.09
C THR A 179 13.78 11.64 -8.07
N LYS A 180 13.69 11.34 -9.37
CA LYS A 180 14.30 12.18 -10.40
C LYS A 180 13.75 13.59 -10.27
N THR A 181 14.62 14.59 -10.34
CA THR A 181 14.20 15.98 -10.48
C THR A 181 13.64 16.09 -11.90
N VAL A 182 12.34 15.91 -12.05
CA VAL A 182 11.68 16.33 -13.29
C VAL A 182 11.55 17.84 -13.15
N GLU A 183 12.04 18.59 -14.13
CA GLU A 183 11.65 19.99 -14.27
C GLU A 183 10.14 20.04 -14.05
N LYS A 184 9.72 20.93 -13.17
CA LYS A 184 8.29 21.10 -12.88
C LYS A 184 7.60 21.46 -14.19
N GLY A 185 7.20 20.43 -14.96
CA GLY A 185 6.19 20.63 -15.97
C GLY A 185 5.04 21.34 -15.25
N LYS A 186 4.45 22.37 -15.87
CA LYS A 186 3.36 23.17 -15.33
C LYS A 186 2.49 22.26 -14.47
N LYS A 187 2.45 22.48 -13.15
CA LYS A 187 1.41 21.91 -12.33
C LYS A 187 0.12 22.36 -13.01
N THR A 188 -0.68 21.43 -13.48
CA THR A 188 -2.06 21.73 -13.83
C THR A 188 -2.60 22.53 -12.66
N SER A 189 -2.97 23.78 -12.85
CA SER A 189 -3.53 24.61 -11.77
C SER A 189 -4.76 23.88 -11.24
N ASP A 190 -5.09 24.00 -9.95
CA ASP A 190 -6.31 23.40 -9.40
C ASP A 190 -7.56 23.86 -10.16
N ARG A 191 -7.51 25.02 -10.84
CA ARG A 191 -8.55 25.54 -11.74
C ARG A 191 -8.72 24.72 -13.01
N GLU A 192 -7.65 24.13 -13.59
CA GLU A 192 -7.75 23.25 -14.78
C GLU A 192 -8.41 21.90 -14.47
N ARG A 193 -8.70 21.60 -13.21
CA ARG A 193 -9.39 20.38 -12.77
C ARG A 193 -10.81 20.63 -12.26
N VAL A 194 -11.36 21.79 -12.53
CA VAL A 194 -12.72 22.17 -12.15
C VAL A 194 -13.60 22.17 -13.40
N ILE A 195 -14.73 21.47 -13.34
CA ILE A 195 -15.76 21.55 -14.37
C ILE A 195 -16.29 22.98 -14.35
N THR A 196 -16.18 23.71 -15.46
CA THR A 196 -16.53 25.13 -15.54
C THR A 196 -18.03 25.34 -15.45
N TYR A 197 -18.46 26.61 -15.26
CA TYR A 197 -19.89 26.95 -15.26
C TYR A 197 -20.54 26.65 -16.63
N GLU A 198 -19.84 26.88 -17.73
CA GLU A 198 -20.31 26.59 -19.08
C GLU A 198 -20.47 25.09 -19.29
N GLU A 199 -19.52 24.29 -18.80
CA GLU A 199 -19.58 22.82 -18.86
C GLU A 199 -20.74 22.29 -17.97
N LEU A 200 -20.93 22.86 -16.78
CA LEU A 200 -22.07 22.52 -15.91
C LEU A 200 -23.40 22.88 -16.59
N GLN A 201 -23.48 24.04 -17.24
CA GLN A 201 -24.68 24.44 -18.00
C GLN A 201 -24.95 23.45 -19.14
N THR A 202 -23.91 23.03 -19.86
CA THR A 202 -24.04 22.00 -20.90
C THR A 202 -24.62 20.71 -20.37
N LEU A 203 -24.19 20.28 -19.13
CA LEU A 203 -24.76 19.09 -18.50
C LEU A 203 -26.24 19.31 -18.14
N TRP A 204 -26.62 20.48 -17.60
CA TRP A 204 -28.01 20.81 -17.28
C TRP A 204 -28.89 20.82 -18.54
N ASP A 205 -28.44 21.43 -19.65
CA ASP A 205 -29.15 21.51 -20.90
C ASP A 205 -29.38 20.13 -21.53
N ASN A 206 -28.51 19.19 -21.28
CA ASN A 206 -28.61 17.82 -21.79
C ASN A 206 -29.21 16.82 -20.79
N LEU A 207 -29.64 17.26 -19.59
CA LEU A 207 -30.19 16.38 -18.55
C LEU A 207 -31.38 15.55 -19.05
N ASN A 208 -32.26 16.15 -19.85
CA ASN A 208 -33.46 15.52 -20.38
C ASN A 208 -33.25 14.93 -21.81
N ASN A 209 -32.03 14.92 -22.30
CA ASN A 209 -31.68 14.37 -23.59
C ASN A 209 -31.53 12.85 -23.52
N HIS A 210 -32.66 12.13 -23.54
CA HIS A 210 -32.70 10.66 -23.43
C HIS A 210 -32.36 9.91 -24.72
N LYS A 211 -31.77 10.57 -25.75
CA LYS A 211 -31.45 9.96 -27.04
C LYS A 211 -30.51 8.77 -26.97
N THR A 212 -29.72 8.66 -25.91
CA THR A 212 -28.84 7.50 -25.66
C THR A 212 -28.71 7.21 -24.18
N ASP A 213 -28.52 5.92 -23.83
CA ASP A 213 -28.27 5.48 -22.44
C ASP A 213 -27.05 6.15 -21.79
N LYS A 214 -26.14 6.70 -22.57
CA LYS A 214 -24.95 7.41 -22.15
C LYS A 214 -25.27 8.65 -21.30
N TYR A 215 -26.39 9.30 -21.56
CA TYR A 215 -26.84 10.53 -20.86
C TYR A 215 -27.55 10.22 -19.53
N ARG A 216 -27.89 8.97 -19.27
CA ARG A 216 -28.56 8.55 -18.00
C ARG A 216 -27.73 8.81 -16.74
N ILE A 217 -26.45 9.16 -16.86
CA ILE A 217 -25.59 9.48 -15.72
C ILE A 217 -25.45 10.98 -15.47
N ILE A 218 -26.04 11.85 -16.29
CA ILE A 218 -25.88 13.31 -16.15
C ILE A 218 -26.37 13.77 -14.76
N ASP A 219 -27.51 13.27 -14.31
CA ASP A 219 -28.05 13.56 -12.98
C ASP A 219 -27.07 13.15 -11.88
N MET A 220 -26.44 11.98 -11.99
CA MET A 220 -25.43 11.52 -11.03
C MET A 220 -24.17 12.39 -11.03
N VAL A 221 -23.74 12.84 -12.22
CA VAL A 221 -22.60 13.77 -12.37
C VAL A 221 -22.91 15.10 -11.70
N LEU A 222 -24.11 15.66 -11.95
CA LEU A 222 -24.58 16.88 -11.33
C LEU A 222 -24.68 16.71 -9.79
N ILE A 223 -25.26 15.61 -9.30
CA ILE A 223 -25.29 15.29 -7.87
C ILE A 223 -23.87 15.31 -7.29
N LEU A 224 -22.89 14.71 -7.95
CA LEU A 224 -21.49 14.73 -7.49
C LEU A 224 -20.93 16.15 -7.44
N CYS A 225 -21.22 17.00 -8.44
CA CYS A 225 -20.76 18.38 -8.50
C CYS A 225 -21.40 19.29 -7.43
N TYR A 226 -22.61 18.97 -6.99
CA TYR A 226 -23.33 19.79 -5.98
C TYR A 226 -23.36 19.18 -4.57
N THR A 227 -22.75 18.00 -4.36
CA THR A 227 -22.63 17.37 -3.03
C THR A 227 -21.20 17.14 -2.59
N GLY A 228 -20.25 17.16 -3.53
CA GLY A 228 -18.84 16.88 -3.30
C GLY A 228 -18.55 15.47 -2.82
N LEU A 229 -19.46 14.52 -3.02
CA LEU A 229 -19.23 13.10 -2.72
C LEU A 229 -18.09 12.51 -3.54
N ARG A 230 -17.42 11.53 -2.96
CA ARG A 230 -16.64 10.62 -3.81
C ARG A 230 -17.60 9.70 -4.56
N ILE A 231 -17.28 9.35 -5.79
CA ILE A 231 -18.13 8.41 -6.56
C ILE A 231 -18.42 7.12 -5.77
N SER A 232 -17.43 6.58 -5.07
CA SER A 232 -17.63 5.39 -4.23
C SER A 232 -18.55 5.61 -3.02
N GLU A 233 -18.74 6.84 -2.58
CA GLU A 233 -19.71 7.21 -1.56
C GLU A 233 -21.11 7.29 -2.17
N LEU A 234 -21.27 7.97 -3.32
CA LEU A 234 -22.55 8.08 -4.05
C LEU A 234 -23.09 6.68 -4.38
N LEU A 235 -22.29 5.82 -5.01
CA LEU A 235 -22.72 4.47 -5.42
C LEU A 235 -23.18 3.57 -4.25
N ARG A 236 -22.81 3.91 -3.01
CA ARG A 236 -23.27 3.18 -1.82
C ARG A 236 -24.54 3.71 -1.22
N VAL A 237 -24.94 4.93 -1.54
CA VAL A 237 -26.20 5.50 -1.05
C VAL A 237 -27.38 4.70 -1.57
N LYS A 238 -28.27 4.27 -0.70
CA LYS A 238 -29.48 3.52 -1.01
C LYS A 238 -30.71 4.40 -0.82
N ARG A 239 -31.86 4.00 -1.36
CA ARG A 239 -33.12 4.73 -1.16
C ARG A 239 -33.44 5.00 0.30
N LYS A 240 -33.20 4.03 1.20
CA LYS A 240 -33.42 4.14 2.64
C LYS A 240 -32.59 5.24 3.31
N ASP A 241 -31.48 5.63 2.71
CA ASP A 241 -30.54 6.60 3.27
C ASP A 241 -30.90 8.04 2.84
N ILE A 242 -31.94 8.23 2.02
CA ILE A 242 -32.36 9.53 1.48
C ILE A 242 -33.64 10.00 2.17
N PHE A 243 -33.59 11.19 2.76
CA PHE A 243 -34.68 11.85 3.52
C PHE A 243 -35.13 13.08 2.74
N LEU A 244 -35.93 12.86 1.68
CA LEU A 244 -36.35 13.93 0.75
C LEU A 244 -37.13 15.05 1.42
N LYS A 245 -37.94 14.74 2.44
CA LYS A 245 -38.72 15.74 3.20
C LYS A 245 -37.83 16.68 4.01
N ASP A 246 -36.71 16.17 4.48
CA ASP A 246 -35.75 16.87 5.34
C ASP A 246 -34.55 17.38 4.58
N TYR A 247 -34.51 17.22 3.24
CA TYR A 247 -33.47 17.67 2.32
C TYR A 247 -32.05 17.21 2.69
N TYR A 248 -31.91 15.95 3.10
CA TYR A 248 -30.57 15.35 3.33
C TYR A 248 -30.53 13.86 2.98
N PHE A 249 -29.35 13.32 2.89
CA PHE A 249 -29.09 11.88 2.87
C PHE A 249 -27.91 11.54 3.78
N GLU A 250 -27.79 10.25 4.12
CA GLU A 250 -26.75 9.74 5.00
C GLU A 250 -25.70 8.96 4.22
N VAL A 251 -24.42 9.18 4.55
CA VAL A 251 -23.30 8.39 4.08
C VAL A 251 -22.87 7.47 5.21
N GLU A 252 -23.31 6.19 5.18
CA GLU A 252 -23.07 5.24 6.27
C GLU A 252 -21.64 4.69 6.30
N LYS A 253 -21.00 4.48 5.13
CA LYS A 253 -19.65 3.89 5.02
C LYS A 253 -18.73 4.80 4.22
N SER A 254 -17.65 5.21 4.85
CA SER A 254 -16.57 5.96 4.22
C SER A 254 -15.22 5.31 4.55
N LYS A 255 -14.19 5.65 3.76
CA LYS A 255 -12.81 5.20 3.98
C LYS A 255 -12.22 5.64 5.32
N SER A 256 -12.81 6.68 5.95
CA SER A 256 -12.41 7.20 7.26
C SER A 256 -13.65 7.46 8.13
N LYS A 257 -13.48 7.46 9.47
CA LYS A 257 -14.56 7.79 10.41
C LYS A 257 -15.20 9.18 10.13
N ALA A 258 -14.41 10.13 9.67
CA ALA A 258 -14.89 11.48 9.30
C ALA A 258 -15.77 11.49 8.03
N GLY A 259 -15.86 10.39 7.29
CA GLY A 259 -16.70 10.29 6.10
C GLY A 259 -18.14 9.88 6.38
N VAL A 260 -18.46 9.34 7.57
CA VAL A 260 -19.84 9.03 7.99
C VAL A 260 -20.50 10.35 8.40
N ARG A 261 -21.49 10.78 7.61
CA ARG A 261 -22.09 12.11 7.79
C ARG A 261 -23.46 12.23 7.13
N LYS A 262 -24.23 13.21 7.57
CA LYS A 262 -25.41 13.72 6.87
C LYS A 262 -24.97 14.75 5.84
N VAL A 263 -25.46 14.63 4.63
CA VAL A 263 -25.16 15.53 3.52
C VAL A 263 -26.46 16.23 3.12
N PRO A 264 -26.54 17.56 3.18
CA PRO A 264 -27.74 18.30 2.74
C PRO A 264 -27.86 18.22 1.21
N ILE A 265 -29.09 18.21 0.73
CA ILE A 265 -29.44 18.26 -0.68
C ILE A 265 -29.82 19.72 -1.00
N ALA A 266 -29.07 20.37 -1.88
CA ALA A 266 -29.39 21.71 -2.35
C ALA A 266 -30.71 21.70 -3.16
N ASP A 267 -31.49 22.79 -3.05
CA ASP A 267 -32.74 22.92 -3.79
C ASP A 267 -32.57 22.70 -5.30
N LYS A 268 -31.46 23.16 -5.85
CA LYS A 268 -31.12 23.03 -7.26
C LYS A 268 -31.09 21.57 -7.77
N ILE A 269 -30.73 20.61 -6.90
CA ILE A 269 -30.58 19.19 -7.29
C ILE A 269 -31.62 18.27 -6.66
N ILE A 270 -32.59 18.78 -5.90
CA ILE A 270 -33.59 17.95 -5.19
C ILE A 270 -34.40 17.10 -6.18
N GLU A 271 -34.75 17.67 -7.35
CA GLU A 271 -35.52 16.96 -8.36
C GLU A 271 -34.73 15.78 -8.97
N LEU A 272 -33.40 15.86 -9.05
CA LEU A 272 -32.56 14.76 -9.49
C LEU A 272 -32.65 13.56 -8.51
N PHE A 273 -32.62 13.86 -7.21
CA PHE A 273 -32.84 12.84 -6.17
C PHE A 273 -34.24 12.27 -6.22
N ARG A 274 -35.29 13.12 -6.40
CA ARG A 274 -36.69 12.67 -6.53
C ARG A 274 -36.87 11.73 -7.71
N GLY A 275 -36.32 12.09 -8.88
CA GLY A 275 -36.39 11.26 -10.08
C GLY A 275 -35.82 9.86 -9.84
N ARG A 276 -34.66 9.75 -9.19
CA ARG A 276 -34.05 8.47 -8.86
C ARG A 276 -34.78 7.73 -7.75
N TYR A 277 -35.22 8.45 -6.71
CA TYR A 277 -35.90 7.85 -5.56
C TYR A 277 -37.22 7.18 -5.94
N PHE A 278 -38.04 7.84 -6.80
CA PHE A 278 -39.33 7.34 -7.25
C PHE A 278 -39.27 6.54 -8.55
N SER A 279 -38.08 6.34 -9.13
CA SER A 279 -37.93 5.49 -10.31
C SER A 279 -38.38 4.05 -9.99
N LYS A 280 -38.87 3.34 -11.03
CA LYS A 280 -39.19 1.91 -10.95
C LYS A 280 -37.96 1.02 -11.01
N ASP A 281 -36.77 1.60 -11.11
CA ASP A 281 -35.51 0.87 -11.19
C ASP A 281 -35.27 0.05 -9.92
N LYS A 282 -34.74 -1.15 -10.07
CA LYS A 282 -34.41 -2.05 -8.94
C LYS A 282 -33.38 -1.40 -7.99
N PHE A 283 -32.38 -0.75 -8.58
CA PHE A 283 -31.31 -0.05 -7.86
C PHE A 283 -31.46 1.46 -7.98
N LEU A 284 -31.05 2.20 -6.98
CA LEU A 284 -31.06 3.66 -7.02
C LEU A 284 -30.16 4.20 -8.15
N TRP A 285 -28.96 3.61 -8.29
CA TRP A 285 -27.97 3.95 -9.30
C TRP A 285 -27.88 2.83 -10.33
N GLN A 286 -28.99 2.64 -11.07
CA GLN A 286 -29.11 1.57 -12.05
C GLN A 286 -28.61 2.02 -13.43
N ARG A 287 -27.90 1.10 -14.07
CA ARG A 287 -27.49 1.19 -15.48
C ARG A 287 -28.67 0.87 -16.41
N TYR A 288 -28.49 1.16 -17.69
CA TYR A 288 -29.48 0.83 -18.73
C TYR A 288 -29.75 -0.69 -18.88
N ASP A 289 -28.74 -1.52 -18.57
CA ASP A 289 -28.82 -2.99 -18.62
C ASP A 289 -29.43 -3.62 -17.33
N GLY A 290 -29.93 -2.80 -16.43
CA GLY A 290 -30.56 -3.25 -15.18
C GLY A 290 -29.58 -3.58 -14.06
N LEU A 291 -28.28 -3.47 -14.27
CA LEU A 291 -27.26 -3.68 -13.25
C LEU A 291 -27.01 -2.41 -12.44
N GLU A 292 -26.44 -2.58 -11.27
CA GLU A 292 -25.96 -1.45 -10.45
C GLU A 292 -24.64 -0.91 -11.02
N TYR A 293 -24.41 0.41 -10.96
CA TYR A 293 -23.11 0.97 -11.32
C TYR A 293 -22.05 0.56 -10.30
N ASP A 294 -20.90 0.11 -10.80
CA ASP A 294 -19.63 0.08 -10.11
C ASP A 294 -18.74 1.26 -10.52
N TYR A 295 -17.57 1.38 -9.89
CA TYR A 295 -16.64 2.49 -10.17
C TYR A 295 -16.19 2.51 -11.64
N ASP A 296 -15.77 1.36 -12.17
CA ASP A 296 -15.15 1.27 -13.51
C ASP A 296 -16.18 1.51 -14.61
N SER A 297 -17.38 0.96 -14.48
CA SER A 297 -18.48 1.19 -15.42
C SER A 297 -18.93 2.65 -15.39
N PHE A 298 -18.99 3.27 -14.21
CA PHE A 298 -19.35 4.70 -14.12
C PHE A 298 -18.26 5.60 -14.71
N ASP A 299 -16.98 5.36 -14.40
CA ASP A 299 -15.85 6.13 -14.95
C ASP A 299 -15.81 6.04 -16.48
N ASN A 300 -16.06 4.86 -17.04
CA ASN A 300 -16.14 4.68 -18.48
C ASN A 300 -17.28 5.49 -19.11
N HIS A 301 -18.50 5.44 -18.55
CA HIS A 301 -19.62 6.22 -19.04
C HIS A 301 -19.40 7.73 -18.87
N PHE A 302 -18.78 8.16 -17.76
CA PHE A 302 -18.41 9.55 -17.52
C PHE A 302 -17.46 10.09 -18.62
N ARG A 303 -16.42 9.34 -18.96
CA ARG A 303 -15.49 9.74 -20.03
C ARG A 303 -16.15 9.80 -21.40
N ILE A 304 -17.04 8.85 -21.69
CA ILE A 304 -17.80 8.82 -22.93
C ILE A 304 -18.73 10.03 -23.00
N LEU A 305 -19.47 10.33 -21.92
CA LEU A 305 -20.37 11.47 -21.83
C LEU A 305 -19.64 12.79 -22.10
N PHE A 306 -18.52 13.04 -21.42
CA PHE A 306 -17.76 14.29 -21.55
C PHE A 306 -17.20 14.46 -22.97
N ARG A 307 -16.65 13.39 -23.54
CA ARG A 307 -16.18 13.41 -24.93
C ARG A 307 -17.32 13.70 -25.93
N ASP A 308 -18.45 13.04 -25.77
CA ASP A 308 -19.57 13.16 -26.71
C ASP A 308 -20.27 14.53 -26.65
N LEU A 309 -20.22 15.18 -25.47
CA LEU A 309 -20.66 16.56 -25.28
C LEU A 309 -19.62 17.62 -25.67
N GLY A 310 -18.43 17.19 -26.11
CA GLY A 310 -17.33 18.11 -26.46
C GLY A 310 -16.72 18.85 -25.26
N LEU A 311 -16.91 18.32 -24.03
CA LEU A 311 -16.38 18.90 -22.81
C LEU A 311 -14.91 18.52 -22.60
N SER A 312 -14.22 19.31 -21.81
CA SER A 312 -12.81 19.05 -21.45
C SER A 312 -12.63 17.70 -20.77
N TYR A 313 -11.39 17.18 -20.78
CA TYR A 313 -11.09 15.95 -20.04
C TYR A 313 -11.10 16.19 -18.53
N HIS A 314 -11.98 15.52 -17.84
CA HIS A 314 -12.11 15.50 -16.40
C HIS A 314 -12.01 14.08 -15.83
N SER A 315 -11.58 13.97 -14.58
CA SER A 315 -11.68 12.76 -13.78
C SER A 315 -12.90 12.84 -12.85
N LEU A 316 -13.37 11.69 -12.36
CA LEU A 316 -14.45 11.66 -11.37
C LEU A 316 -14.11 12.43 -10.07
N HIS A 317 -12.82 12.62 -9.76
CA HIS A 317 -12.42 13.40 -8.61
C HIS A 317 -12.59 14.93 -8.84
N ASP A 318 -12.61 15.35 -10.08
CA ASP A 318 -12.76 16.76 -10.42
C ASP A 318 -14.18 17.27 -10.13
N THR A 319 -15.22 16.40 -10.11
CA THR A 319 -16.57 16.77 -9.61
C THR A 319 -16.53 17.28 -8.18
N ARG A 320 -15.68 16.68 -7.35
CA ARG A 320 -15.49 17.10 -5.97
C ARG A 320 -14.65 18.38 -5.84
N HIS A 321 -13.69 18.59 -6.74
CA HIS A 321 -12.98 19.88 -6.84
C HIS A 321 -13.94 20.98 -7.28
N THR A 322 -14.83 20.69 -8.24
CA THR A 322 -15.90 21.60 -8.67
C THR A 322 -16.78 22.02 -7.50
N PHE A 323 -17.25 21.06 -6.70
CA PHE A 323 -18.04 21.38 -5.50
C PHE A 323 -17.30 22.30 -4.54
N ALA A 324 -16.02 22.02 -4.27
CA ALA A 324 -15.20 22.85 -3.39
C ALA A 324 -15.04 24.28 -3.93
N THR A 325 -14.89 24.42 -5.24
CA THR A 325 -14.80 25.74 -5.92
C THR A 325 -16.13 26.47 -5.86
N LEU A 326 -17.24 25.79 -6.22
CA LEU A 326 -18.59 26.38 -6.13
C LEU A 326 -18.90 26.90 -4.75
N LEU A 327 -18.56 26.13 -3.70
CA LEU A 327 -18.71 26.61 -2.31
C LEU A 327 -17.79 27.79 -2.00
N SER A 328 -16.52 27.73 -2.42
CA SER A 328 -15.56 28.81 -2.17
C SER A 328 -15.94 30.13 -2.85
N ASP A 329 -16.56 30.05 -4.02
CA ASP A 329 -16.97 31.23 -4.80
C ASP A 329 -18.27 31.86 -4.27
N ASN A 330 -19.13 31.08 -3.63
CA ASN A 330 -20.46 31.53 -3.18
C ASN A 330 -20.59 31.65 -1.65
N VAL A 331 -19.69 31.04 -0.86
CA VAL A 331 -19.84 30.93 0.59
C VAL A 331 -18.58 31.39 1.31
N ALA A 332 -18.74 32.32 2.26
CA ALA A 332 -17.64 32.84 3.07
C ALA A 332 -17.19 31.91 4.22
N ASP A 333 -18.01 30.90 4.60
CA ASP A 333 -17.75 30.02 5.75
C ASP A 333 -16.85 28.84 5.39
N LYS A 334 -15.54 29.02 5.54
CA LYS A 334 -14.52 28.00 5.26
C LYS A 334 -14.69 26.71 6.10
N ASP A 335 -15.20 26.79 7.32
CA ASP A 335 -15.39 25.62 8.18
C ASP A 335 -16.55 24.76 7.71
N ALA A 336 -17.61 25.38 7.17
CA ALA A 336 -18.71 24.67 6.53
C ALA A 336 -18.21 23.89 5.30
N ILE A 337 -17.39 24.53 4.45
CA ILE A 337 -16.80 23.92 3.26
C ILE A 337 -15.99 22.66 3.62
N ILE A 338 -15.10 22.75 4.60
CA ILE A 338 -14.25 21.63 5.04
C ILE A 338 -15.10 20.47 5.58
N LYS A 339 -16.14 20.76 6.37
CA LYS A 339 -17.02 19.74 6.93
C LYS A 339 -17.84 19.03 5.87
N MET A 340 -18.35 19.74 4.88
CA MET A 340 -19.13 19.17 3.79
C MET A 340 -18.27 18.31 2.86
N ILE A 341 -17.05 18.76 2.55
CA ILE A 341 -16.10 18.01 1.72
C ILE A 341 -15.57 16.77 2.45
N GLY A 342 -15.53 16.75 3.80
CA GLY A 342 -15.03 15.61 4.57
C GLY A 342 -13.53 15.35 4.36
N HIS A 343 -12.69 16.39 4.36
CA HIS A 343 -11.23 16.27 4.30
C HIS A 343 -10.64 15.88 5.65
N SER A 344 -9.89 14.76 5.70
CA SER A 344 -9.27 14.23 6.92
C SER A 344 -8.01 14.99 7.38
N SER A 345 -7.52 15.95 6.61
CA SER A 345 -6.22 16.61 6.85
C SER A 345 -6.28 17.86 7.74
N TYR A 346 -7.45 18.22 8.29
CA TYR A 346 -7.56 19.30 9.26
C TYR A 346 -7.72 18.74 10.68
N LYS A 347 -6.62 18.24 11.23
CA LYS A 347 -6.59 17.49 12.50
C LYS A 347 -6.50 18.37 13.76
N ILE A 348 -6.58 19.70 13.66
CA ILE A 348 -6.30 20.61 14.80
C ILE A 348 -7.52 21.38 15.31
N THR A 349 -8.68 21.36 14.62
CA THR A 349 -9.82 22.18 15.06
C THR A 349 -11.15 21.43 15.18
N SER A 350 -11.18 20.09 15.05
CA SER A 350 -12.43 19.34 14.97
C SER A 350 -13.14 19.12 16.29
N ASP A 351 -12.48 19.26 17.43
CA ASP A 351 -13.08 18.93 18.74
C ASP A 351 -13.97 20.06 19.32
N VAL A 352 -13.90 21.28 18.77
CA VAL A 352 -14.66 22.43 19.26
C VAL A 352 -15.93 22.72 18.42
N TYR A 353 -16.03 22.19 17.16
CA TYR A 353 -17.14 22.54 16.24
C TYR A 353 -18.01 21.36 15.79
N VAL A 354 -18.20 20.35 16.63
CA VAL A 354 -18.95 19.11 16.31
C VAL A 354 -20.44 19.33 16.03
N HIS A 355 -21.00 20.53 16.22
CA HIS A 355 -22.45 20.79 16.21
C HIS A 355 -22.92 21.89 15.24
N LYS A 356 -22.29 22.06 14.04
CA LYS A 356 -23.02 22.86 13.03
C LYS A 356 -24.26 22.06 12.59
N ASN A 357 -25.42 22.62 12.88
CA ASN A 357 -26.71 22.05 12.58
C ASN A 357 -26.86 21.82 11.08
N LEU A 358 -27.44 20.69 10.66
CA LEU A 358 -27.76 20.33 9.28
C LEU A 358 -28.48 21.48 8.54
N LYS A 359 -29.36 22.23 9.22
CA LYS A 359 -30.05 23.42 8.69
C LYS A 359 -29.08 24.48 8.17
N LYS A 360 -28.01 24.79 8.92
CA LYS A 360 -26.99 25.76 8.48
C LYS A 360 -26.17 25.25 7.31
N LEU A 361 -25.91 23.94 7.22
CA LEU A 361 -25.22 23.33 6.06
C LEU A 361 -26.14 23.34 4.84
N LYS A 362 -27.44 23.21 4.99
CA LYS A 362 -28.41 23.32 3.89
C LYS A 362 -28.44 24.77 3.35
N GLU A 363 -28.51 25.77 4.20
CA GLU A 363 -28.45 27.18 3.81
C GLU A 363 -27.21 27.47 2.96
N VAL A 364 -26.07 26.93 3.37
CA VAL A 364 -24.78 27.07 2.63
C VAL A 364 -24.78 26.42 1.24
N VAL A 365 -25.39 25.24 1.06
CA VAL A 365 -25.47 24.63 -0.28
C VAL A 365 -26.48 25.27 -1.20
N ASP A 366 -27.51 25.90 -0.65
CA ASP A 366 -28.53 26.63 -1.42
C ASP A 366 -27.98 27.94 -2.00
N GLU A 367 -26.90 28.50 -1.45
CA GLU A 367 -26.19 29.66 -2.01
C GLU A 367 -25.42 29.34 -3.32
N ILE A 368 -25.22 28.07 -3.67
CA ILE A 368 -24.55 27.67 -4.91
C ILE A 368 -25.49 27.93 -6.11
N LYS A 369 -25.14 28.90 -6.92
CA LYS A 369 -25.89 29.32 -8.10
C LYS A 369 -25.69 28.36 -9.28
#